data_104c2815ef7b44a554bee76b6931359a
#
_entry.id   104c2815ef7b44a554bee76b6931359a
#
_cell.length_a   1.000
_cell.length_b   1.000
_cell.length_c   1.000
_cell.angle_alpha   90.00
_cell.angle_beta   90.00
_cell.angle_gamma   90.00
#
_symmetry.space_group_name_H-M   'P 1'
#
loop_
_entity.id
_entity.type
_entity.pdbx_description
1 polymer ?
#
loop_
_entity_poly.entity_id
_entity_poly.type
_entity_poly.pdbx_seq_one_letter_code
_entity_poly.pdbx_strand_id
1 'polypeptide(L)'
;MKKLSIFLAVAMVLTLILSACAPEPKPPVEETEEVVEAPPFEGVTVQFWHVYSDEPGEALQGLVDEFNADNEYGITVEAFDQGGHSDVEDKINAGIQSGDLPDVTMGYTNALADWYSVDSVLDMNPYINDPEYGLTEAEMNDLYPHLKASGSTPDGAWVAYPMTQSANVLVYNITWAEELGYTEAPKTSAELEEQLCAAAEANTTLGGDFAGTGGMVYFPSATNWLHFMYAFGGSELNEDGTAYDFTSQAAVDSTMYMLGLKEKGCIFTIDGYPNPTQAQRKALITLSSTAGLPYYVGAFTDEANEDDWGFIAAPGPDGTLAVDAYQQMLGMVPSTEEEEMASWLFIKWLTSPEIQARWVKASGYYGTQLSTEALLADFAAENPVWASGVALAALGPAEPQTFPAWSSVRRTIGDTAAELYNAADQAAVEAILVTLTEMANDLVEEVQ
;
A
#
# COMPACT_ATOMS: atom_id res chain seq x y z
N MET A 1 -52.20 67.93 -67.81
CA MET A 1 -52.60 67.41 -66.51
C MET A 1 -53.04 65.94 -66.50
N LYS A 2 -53.51 65.32 -67.57
CA LYS A 2 -53.92 63.89 -67.62
C LYS A 2 -52.78 62.88 -67.70
N LYS A 3 -51.57 63.25 -68.10
CA LYS A 3 -50.39 62.32 -68.14
C LYS A 3 -49.64 62.16 -66.79
N LEU A 4 -49.80 63.13 -65.91
CA LEU A 4 -49.17 63.10 -64.60
C LEU A 4 -49.88 62.15 -63.59
N SER A 5 -51.21 62.00 -63.72
CA SER A 5 -52.06 61.17 -62.91
C SER A 5 -51.88 59.65 -63.21
N ILE A 6 -51.49 59.26 -64.40
CA ILE A 6 -51.26 57.87 -64.80
C ILE A 6 -49.90 57.39 -64.27
N PHE A 7 -48.90 58.29 -64.22
CA PHE A 7 -47.59 57.94 -63.65
C PHE A 7 -47.65 57.76 -62.15
N LEU A 8 -48.47 58.50 -61.41
CA LEU A 8 -48.66 58.35 -59.99
C LEU A 8 -49.43 57.08 -59.66
N ALA A 9 -50.39 56.64 -60.46
CA ALA A 9 -51.15 55.41 -60.26
C ALA A 9 -50.34 54.15 -60.56
N VAL A 10 -49.44 54.18 -61.55
CA VAL A 10 -48.53 53.05 -61.85
C VAL A 10 -47.43 52.93 -60.83
N ALA A 11 -46.89 54.03 -60.25
CA ALA A 11 -45.93 54.06 -59.21
C ALA A 11 -46.51 53.47 -57.87
N MET A 12 -47.79 53.74 -57.59
CA MET A 12 -48.46 53.26 -56.39
C MET A 12 -48.82 51.75 -56.44
N VAL A 13 -49.08 51.21 -57.62
CA VAL A 13 -49.34 49.78 -57.83
C VAL A 13 -48.04 48.96 -57.81
N LEU A 14 -46.93 49.57 -58.34
CA LEU A 14 -45.63 48.90 -58.27
C LEU A 14 -45.06 48.78 -56.83
N THR A 15 -45.36 49.75 -55.97
CA THR A 15 -44.96 49.71 -54.55
C THR A 15 -45.76 48.68 -53.76
N LEU A 16 -46.99 48.39 -54.13
CA LEU A 16 -47.82 47.38 -53.47
C LEU A 16 -47.43 45.90 -53.83
N ILE A 17 -46.83 45.68 -54.98
CA ILE A 17 -46.42 44.37 -55.48
C ILE A 17 -45.06 43.98 -54.88
N LEU A 18 -44.22 44.93 -54.47
CA LEU A 18 -42.90 44.66 -53.84
C LEU A 18 -42.98 44.36 -52.32
N SER A 19 -44.11 44.63 -51.67
CA SER A 19 -44.31 44.30 -50.22
C SER A 19 -44.82 42.88 -49.96
N ALA A 20 -45.14 42.08 -50.99
CA ALA A 20 -45.70 40.74 -50.82
C ALA A 20 -44.65 39.63 -50.84
N CYS A 21 -43.34 39.95 -50.91
CA CYS A 21 -42.25 38.96 -50.85
C CYS A 21 -41.21 39.28 -49.77
N ALA A 22 -41.56 39.91 -48.65
CA ALA A 22 -40.72 39.94 -47.47
C ALA A 22 -40.90 38.57 -46.72
N PRO A 23 -39.86 37.86 -46.50
CA PRO A 23 -39.98 36.64 -45.63
C PRO A 23 -40.50 37.07 -44.26
N GLU A 24 -41.48 36.34 -43.73
CA GLU A 24 -41.95 36.50 -42.36
C GLU A 24 -40.74 36.51 -41.44
N PRO A 25 -40.63 37.43 -40.47
CA PRO A 25 -39.62 37.38 -39.47
C PRO A 25 -39.81 36.03 -38.74
N LYS A 26 -38.79 35.17 -38.80
CA LYS A 26 -38.75 33.98 -37.95
C LYS A 26 -39.01 34.43 -36.51
N PRO A 27 -39.89 33.74 -35.79
CA PRO A 27 -40.02 33.99 -34.34
C PRO A 27 -38.62 33.96 -33.72
N PRO A 28 -38.34 34.78 -32.69
CA PRO A 28 -37.09 34.71 -31.98
C PRO A 28 -36.87 33.23 -31.59
N VAL A 29 -35.77 32.67 -32.01
CA VAL A 29 -35.30 31.42 -31.44
C VAL A 29 -35.10 31.79 -29.99
N GLU A 30 -35.99 31.35 -29.08
CA GLU A 30 -35.66 31.28 -27.70
C GLU A 30 -34.40 30.37 -27.65
N GLU A 31 -33.25 30.98 -27.45
CA GLU A 31 -32.10 30.26 -26.93
C GLU A 31 -32.60 29.68 -25.60
N THR A 32 -32.98 28.41 -25.62
CA THR A 32 -33.07 27.65 -24.40
C THR A 32 -31.64 27.71 -23.85
N GLU A 33 -31.40 28.57 -22.86
CA GLU A 33 -30.25 28.40 -21.97
C GLU A 33 -30.30 26.92 -21.53
N GLU A 34 -29.35 26.15 -22.00
CA GLU A 34 -29.10 24.83 -21.44
C GLU A 34 -28.87 25.09 -19.96
N VAL A 35 -29.83 24.72 -19.14
CA VAL A 35 -29.66 24.72 -17.67
C VAL A 35 -28.62 23.65 -17.44
N VAL A 36 -27.35 24.04 -17.31
CA VAL A 36 -26.30 23.18 -16.82
C VAL A 36 -26.68 22.91 -15.37
N GLU A 37 -27.18 21.72 -15.09
CA GLU A 37 -27.38 21.31 -13.71
C GLU A 37 -26.04 21.42 -12.98
N ALA A 38 -26.07 21.97 -11.77
CA ALA A 38 -24.90 22.04 -10.94
C ALA A 38 -24.39 20.61 -10.67
N PRO A 39 -23.07 20.40 -10.53
CA PRO A 39 -22.53 19.12 -10.15
C PRO A 39 -23.18 18.58 -8.87
N PRO A 40 -23.42 17.27 -8.76
CA PRO A 40 -24.24 16.69 -7.68
C PRO A 40 -23.69 16.91 -6.26
N PHE A 41 -22.38 17.15 -6.13
CA PHE A 41 -21.69 17.39 -4.86
C PHE A 41 -20.95 18.74 -4.86
N GLU A 42 -21.44 19.74 -5.58
CA GLU A 42 -20.80 21.06 -5.66
C GLU A 42 -20.62 21.71 -4.30
N GLY A 43 -19.37 22.01 -3.95
CA GLY A 43 -18.98 22.65 -2.70
C GLY A 43 -18.76 21.70 -1.52
N VAL A 44 -18.89 20.40 -1.73
CA VAL A 44 -18.48 19.39 -0.73
C VAL A 44 -16.96 19.34 -0.66
N THR A 45 -16.40 19.40 0.55
CA THR A 45 -14.97 19.25 0.81
C THR A 45 -14.71 17.97 1.57
N VAL A 46 -13.77 17.16 1.10
CA VAL A 46 -13.32 15.91 1.72
C VAL A 46 -11.92 16.10 2.29
N GLN A 47 -11.75 15.90 3.59
CA GLN A 47 -10.44 15.89 4.23
C GLN A 47 -9.83 14.50 4.15
N PHE A 48 -8.63 14.40 3.56
CA PHE A 48 -7.90 13.14 3.41
C PHE A 48 -6.60 13.17 4.21
N TRP A 49 -6.47 12.28 5.21
CA TRP A 49 -5.23 12.10 5.98
C TRP A 49 -4.42 10.92 5.45
N HIS A 50 -3.15 11.19 5.11
CA HIS A 50 -2.23 10.21 4.53
C HIS A 50 -0.85 10.23 5.21
N VAL A 51 0.01 9.28 4.83
CA VAL A 51 1.32 9.02 5.45
C VAL A 51 2.50 9.32 4.53
N TYR A 52 2.26 9.91 3.37
CA TYR A 52 3.31 10.11 2.37
C TYR A 52 3.92 11.49 2.46
N SER A 53 5.25 11.54 2.60
CA SER A 53 6.08 12.72 2.53
C SER A 53 6.98 12.70 1.28
N ASP A 54 7.76 13.75 1.09
CA ASP A 54 8.75 13.88 0.02
C ASP A 54 8.17 13.60 -1.39
N GLU A 55 8.92 12.93 -2.27
CA GLU A 55 8.50 12.66 -3.65
C GLU A 55 7.15 11.90 -3.75
N PRO A 56 6.87 10.85 -2.96
CA PRO A 56 5.55 10.22 -2.97
C PRO A 56 4.43 11.17 -2.51
N GLY A 57 4.69 12.03 -1.52
CA GLY A 57 3.73 13.03 -1.06
C GLY A 57 3.42 14.07 -2.14
N GLU A 58 4.45 14.56 -2.85
CA GLU A 58 4.26 15.48 -3.98
C GLU A 58 3.48 14.84 -5.13
N ALA A 59 3.74 13.56 -5.42
CA ALA A 59 3.01 12.81 -6.43
C ALA A 59 1.53 12.63 -6.06
N LEU A 60 1.23 12.30 -4.80
CA LEU A 60 -0.14 12.18 -4.31
C LEU A 60 -0.86 13.52 -4.37
N GLN A 61 -0.21 14.63 -3.95
CA GLN A 61 -0.78 15.97 -4.05
C GLN A 61 -1.11 16.31 -5.51
N GLY A 62 -0.23 15.96 -6.45
CA GLY A 62 -0.48 16.16 -7.89
C GLY A 62 -1.72 15.42 -8.40
N LEU A 63 -1.98 14.20 -7.88
CA LEU A 63 -3.20 13.45 -8.20
C LEU A 63 -4.44 14.12 -7.58
N VAL A 64 -4.35 14.59 -6.34
CA VAL A 64 -5.44 15.31 -5.67
C VAL A 64 -5.76 16.62 -6.39
N ASP A 65 -4.75 17.38 -6.83
CA ASP A 65 -4.95 18.61 -7.60
C ASP A 65 -5.64 18.34 -8.94
N GLU A 66 -5.32 17.23 -9.60
CA GLU A 66 -5.99 16.78 -10.83
C GLU A 66 -7.44 16.40 -10.57
N PHE A 67 -7.72 15.61 -9.53
CA PHE A 67 -9.09 15.31 -9.14
C PHE A 67 -9.91 16.58 -8.90
N ASN A 68 -9.37 17.51 -8.11
CA ASN A 68 -10.03 18.77 -7.81
C ASN A 68 -10.31 19.62 -9.07
N ALA A 69 -9.45 19.54 -10.09
CA ALA A 69 -9.61 20.30 -11.32
C ALA A 69 -10.63 19.67 -12.29
N ASP A 70 -10.70 18.34 -12.34
CA ASP A 70 -11.32 17.63 -13.47
C ASP A 70 -12.52 16.75 -13.07
N ASN A 71 -12.82 16.56 -11.73
CA ASN A 71 -13.97 15.74 -11.36
C ASN A 71 -15.30 16.40 -11.73
N GLU A 72 -16.23 15.60 -12.30
CA GLU A 72 -17.55 16.05 -12.72
C GLU A 72 -18.55 16.28 -11.56
N TYR A 73 -18.13 15.91 -10.35
CA TYR A 73 -18.99 15.92 -9.16
C TYR A 73 -18.98 17.26 -8.43
N GLY A 74 -17.97 18.11 -8.66
CA GLY A 74 -17.79 19.39 -7.96
C GLY A 74 -17.18 19.24 -6.56
N ILE A 75 -16.58 18.09 -6.26
CA ILE A 75 -15.93 17.77 -4.99
C ILE A 75 -14.57 18.47 -4.91
N THR A 76 -14.19 18.93 -3.72
CA THR A 76 -12.84 19.39 -3.40
C THR A 76 -12.23 18.46 -2.34
N VAL A 77 -11.02 17.95 -2.59
CA VAL A 77 -10.26 17.16 -1.63
C VAL A 77 -9.11 17.98 -1.06
N GLU A 78 -8.98 18.03 0.25
CA GLU A 78 -7.85 18.59 0.97
C GLU A 78 -7.04 17.44 1.59
N ALA A 79 -5.83 17.18 1.04
CA ALA A 79 -4.96 16.11 1.50
C ALA A 79 -3.93 16.65 2.51
N PHE A 80 -3.70 15.89 3.59
CA PHE A 80 -2.81 16.27 4.68
C PHE A 80 -1.87 15.12 5.02
N ASP A 81 -0.56 15.36 4.85
CA ASP A 81 0.47 14.48 5.41
C ASP A 81 0.44 14.53 6.94
N GLN A 82 0.25 13.38 7.56
CA GLN A 82 0.17 13.24 9.01
C GLN A 82 1.45 12.68 9.64
N GLY A 83 2.47 12.38 8.84
CA GLY A 83 3.67 11.68 9.25
C GLY A 83 3.60 10.18 8.94
N GLY A 84 4.13 9.34 9.81
CA GLY A 84 4.10 7.89 9.62
C GLY A 84 2.75 7.26 10.01
N HIS A 85 2.62 5.95 9.79
CA HIS A 85 1.41 5.19 10.16
C HIS A 85 1.07 5.33 11.65
N SER A 86 2.06 5.26 12.54
CA SER A 86 1.84 5.44 13.97
C SER A 86 1.33 6.86 14.31
N ASP A 87 1.77 7.88 13.57
CA ASP A 87 1.32 9.26 13.78
C ASP A 87 -0.15 9.43 13.37
N VAL A 88 -0.57 8.79 12.26
CA VAL A 88 -1.98 8.74 11.85
C VAL A 88 -2.82 8.01 12.90
N GLU A 89 -2.38 6.84 13.36
CA GLU A 89 -3.10 6.06 14.38
C GLU A 89 -3.28 6.86 15.67
N ASP A 90 -2.23 7.53 16.16
CA ASP A 90 -2.29 8.35 17.36
C ASP A 90 -3.26 9.52 17.19
N LYS A 91 -3.26 10.18 16.02
CA LYS A 91 -4.15 11.30 15.73
C LYS A 91 -5.61 10.88 15.58
N ILE A 92 -5.89 9.76 14.90
CA ILE A 92 -7.24 9.21 14.79
C ILE A 92 -7.76 8.81 16.18
N ASN A 93 -6.95 8.11 16.99
CA ASN A 93 -7.32 7.71 18.35
C ASN A 93 -7.63 8.93 19.25
N ALA A 94 -6.89 10.03 19.10
CA ALA A 94 -7.18 11.29 19.77
C ALA A 94 -8.45 11.96 19.20
N GLY A 95 -8.64 11.92 17.89
CA GLY A 95 -9.78 12.46 17.17
C GLY A 95 -11.10 11.78 17.53
N ILE A 96 -11.09 10.47 17.74
CA ILE A 96 -12.26 9.70 18.21
C ILE A 96 -12.82 10.29 19.53
N GLN A 97 -11.95 10.79 20.39
CA GLN A 97 -12.37 11.38 21.66
C GLN A 97 -12.76 12.86 21.54
N SER A 98 -12.15 13.61 20.63
CA SER A 98 -12.36 15.05 20.46
C SER A 98 -13.43 15.40 19.42
N GLY A 99 -13.71 14.49 18.50
CA GLY A 99 -14.58 14.73 17.34
C GLY A 99 -13.86 15.42 16.16
N ASP A 100 -12.53 15.50 16.17
CA ASP A 100 -11.72 16.08 15.10
C ASP A 100 -11.11 14.94 14.26
N LEU A 101 -11.84 14.51 13.25
CA LEU A 101 -11.51 13.39 12.37
C LEU A 101 -11.59 13.83 10.90
N PRO A 102 -10.81 13.24 9.98
CA PRO A 102 -10.94 13.45 8.53
C PRO A 102 -12.15 12.69 7.99
N ASP A 103 -12.48 12.89 6.72
CA ASP A 103 -13.49 12.10 6.01
C ASP A 103 -12.91 10.79 5.46
N VAL A 104 -11.64 10.83 5.01
CA VAL A 104 -10.89 9.67 4.52
C VAL A 104 -9.55 9.59 5.25
N THR A 105 -9.20 8.41 5.73
CA THR A 105 -7.90 8.17 6.36
C THR A 105 -7.20 6.97 5.74
N MET A 106 -5.87 7.03 5.71
CA MET A 106 -5.05 5.85 5.46
C MET A 106 -4.82 5.07 6.76
N GLY A 107 -4.68 3.76 6.61
CA GLY A 107 -4.32 2.88 7.73
C GLY A 107 -4.02 1.46 7.26
N TYR A 108 -3.54 0.65 8.16
CA TYR A 108 -3.56 -0.80 7.99
C TYR A 108 -4.94 -1.33 8.36
N THR A 109 -5.30 -2.49 7.83
CA THR A 109 -6.63 -3.08 8.06
C THR A 109 -6.96 -3.25 9.54
N ASN A 110 -5.97 -3.62 10.36
CA ASN A 110 -6.17 -3.75 11.81
C ASN A 110 -6.62 -2.46 12.48
N ALA A 111 -5.96 -1.34 12.19
CA ALA A 111 -6.35 -0.05 12.75
C ALA A 111 -7.76 0.37 12.29
N LEU A 112 -8.07 0.18 10.98
CA LEU A 112 -9.39 0.48 10.44
C LEU A 112 -10.47 -0.42 11.04
N ALA A 113 -10.19 -1.70 11.29
CA ALA A 113 -11.11 -2.62 11.96
C ALA A 113 -11.32 -2.26 13.44
N ASP A 114 -10.25 -1.86 14.15
CA ASP A 114 -10.35 -1.38 15.53
C ASP A 114 -11.24 -0.11 15.61
N TRP A 115 -11.06 0.85 14.68
CA TRP A 115 -11.88 2.07 14.61
C TRP A 115 -13.32 1.79 14.17
N TYR A 116 -13.53 0.78 13.31
CA TYR A 116 -14.88 0.32 12.97
C TYR A 116 -15.61 -0.25 14.18
N SER A 117 -14.93 -0.97 15.06
CA SER A 117 -15.51 -1.54 16.28
C SER A 117 -16.06 -0.50 17.28
N VAL A 118 -15.63 0.75 17.13
CA VAL A 118 -16.08 1.91 17.94
C VAL A 118 -16.84 2.96 17.13
N ASP A 119 -17.44 2.54 16.01
CA ASP A 119 -18.26 3.38 15.11
C ASP A 119 -17.51 4.60 14.53
N SER A 120 -16.18 4.52 14.37
CA SER A 120 -15.34 5.61 13.87
C SER A 120 -14.82 5.39 12.46
N VAL A 121 -15.10 4.23 11.86
CA VAL A 121 -14.90 3.92 10.43
C VAL A 121 -16.20 3.27 9.93
N LEU A 122 -16.55 3.52 8.66
CA LEU A 122 -17.74 3.03 8.01
C LEU A 122 -17.55 1.64 7.41
N ASP A 123 -18.65 0.86 7.34
CA ASP A 123 -18.78 -0.20 6.36
C ASP A 123 -18.98 0.42 4.98
N MET A 124 -18.04 0.21 4.06
CA MET A 124 -18.10 0.74 2.70
C MET A 124 -19.01 -0.06 1.76
N ASN A 125 -19.56 -1.21 2.17
CA ASN A 125 -20.43 -2.01 1.31
C ASN A 125 -21.61 -1.21 0.72
N PRO A 126 -22.31 -0.30 1.42
CA PRO A 126 -23.35 0.51 0.84
C PRO A 126 -22.89 1.37 -0.34
N TYR A 127 -21.71 1.96 -0.25
CA TYR A 127 -21.12 2.83 -1.28
C TYR A 127 -20.57 2.02 -2.45
N ILE A 128 -19.86 0.93 -2.18
CA ILE A 128 -19.31 0.01 -3.17
C ILE A 128 -20.41 -0.61 -4.04
N ASN A 129 -21.59 -0.90 -3.45
CA ASN A 129 -22.72 -1.50 -4.14
C ASN A 129 -23.79 -0.47 -4.53
N ASP A 130 -23.52 0.83 -4.45
CA ASP A 130 -24.45 1.86 -4.88
C ASP A 130 -24.77 1.69 -6.38
N PRO A 131 -26.07 1.78 -6.79
CA PRO A 131 -26.48 1.50 -8.17
C PRO A 131 -26.02 2.55 -9.17
N GLU A 132 -25.67 3.76 -8.74
CA GLU A 132 -25.24 4.87 -9.58
C GLU A 132 -23.71 5.10 -9.48
N TYR A 133 -23.18 5.11 -8.26
CA TYR A 133 -21.80 5.48 -7.97
C TYR A 133 -20.89 4.33 -7.56
N GLY A 134 -21.45 3.17 -7.28
CA GLY A 134 -20.70 1.99 -6.84
C GLY A 134 -19.80 1.38 -7.91
N LEU A 135 -19.16 0.26 -7.56
CA LEU A 135 -18.37 -0.53 -8.50
C LEU A 135 -19.26 -1.38 -9.39
N THR A 136 -18.94 -1.42 -10.68
CA THR A 136 -19.49 -2.43 -11.59
C THR A 136 -18.96 -3.82 -11.24
N GLU A 137 -19.62 -4.85 -11.73
CA GLU A 137 -19.14 -6.25 -11.57
C GLU A 137 -17.73 -6.43 -12.17
N ALA A 138 -17.40 -5.72 -13.25
CA ALA A 138 -16.08 -5.77 -13.87
C ALA A 138 -15.00 -5.16 -12.98
N GLU A 139 -15.23 -3.97 -12.41
CA GLU A 139 -14.32 -3.32 -11.47
C GLU A 139 -14.13 -4.15 -10.20
N MET A 140 -15.22 -4.76 -9.69
CA MET A 140 -15.14 -5.63 -8.51
C MET A 140 -14.30 -6.90 -8.76
N ASN A 141 -14.38 -7.46 -9.97
CA ASN A 141 -13.61 -8.65 -10.36
C ASN A 141 -12.17 -8.32 -10.77
N ASP A 142 -11.84 -7.04 -10.99
CA ASP A 142 -10.50 -6.57 -11.30
C ASP A 142 -9.61 -6.43 -10.06
N LEU A 143 -10.20 -6.27 -8.89
CA LEU A 143 -9.47 -6.29 -7.61
C LEU A 143 -8.87 -7.67 -7.34
N TYR A 144 -7.66 -7.70 -6.79
CA TYR A 144 -7.08 -8.95 -6.30
C TYR A 144 -7.96 -9.55 -5.19
N PRO A 145 -8.37 -10.83 -5.30
CA PRO A 145 -9.31 -11.43 -4.34
C PRO A 145 -8.83 -11.39 -2.88
N HIS A 146 -7.51 -11.51 -2.65
CA HIS A 146 -6.93 -11.47 -1.31
C HIS A 146 -7.07 -10.08 -0.66
N LEU A 147 -7.05 -9.00 -1.45
CA LEU A 147 -7.19 -7.63 -0.94
C LEU A 147 -8.60 -7.34 -0.43
N LYS A 148 -9.62 -7.87 -1.13
CA LYS A 148 -10.99 -7.79 -0.63
C LYS A 148 -11.14 -8.55 0.69
N ALA A 149 -10.58 -9.76 0.76
CA ALA A 149 -10.64 -10.58 1.96
C ALA A 149 -9.92 -9.91 3.14
N SER A 150 -8.73 -9.33 2.90
CA SER A 150 -7.96 -8.65 3.95
C SER A 150 -8.59 -7.33 4.44
N GLY A 151 -9.40 -6.67 3.62
CA GLY A 151 -10.10 -5.43 3.97
C GLY A 151 -11.45 -5.62 4.66
N SER A 152 -11.91 -6.88 4.81
CA SER A 152 -13.22 -7.21 5.37
C SER A 152 -13.12 -7.79 6.76
N THR A 153 -14.03 -7.40 7.63
CA THR A 153 -14.20 -7.99 8.96
C THR A 153 -14.85 -9.38 8.89
N PRO A 154 -14.78 -10.20 9.95
CA PRO A 154 -15.41 -11.52 9.97
C PRO A 154 -16.93 -11.52 9.78
N ASP A 155 -17.62 -10.45 10.14
CA ASP A 155 -19.05 -10.25 9.94
C ASP A 155 -19.41 -9.74 8.53
N GLY A 156 -18.40 -9.48 7.70
CA GLY A 156 -18.54 -9.12 6.29
C GLY A 156 -18.61 -7.63 5.98
N ALA A 157 -18.38 -6.75 6.95
CA ALA A 157 -18.22 -5.33 6.70
C ALA A 157 -16.90 -5.07 5.95
N TRP A 158 -16.93 -4.24 4.90
CA TRP A 158 -15.72 -3.84 4.18
C TRP A 158 -15.23 -2.50 4.71
N VAL A 159 -14.29 -2.53 5.65
CA VAL A 159 -13.84 -1.36 6.42
C VAL A 159 -12.54 -0.74 5.89
N ALA A 160 -11.82 -1.47 5.04
CA ALA A 160 -10.50 -1.10 4.52
C ALA A 160 -10.45 -1.32 3.01
N TYR A 161 -10.49 -0.24 2.21
CA TYR A 161 -10.40 -0.31 0.76
C TYR A 161 -8.92 -0.28 0.31
N PRO A 162 -8.47 -1.21 -0.56
CA PRO A 162 -7.06 -1.33 -0.87
C PRO A 162 -6.56 -0.15 -1.74
N MET A 163 -5.54 0.54 -1.27
CA MET A 163 -4.86 1.60 -2.01
C MET A 163 -3.57 1.11 -2.66
N THR A 164 -2.73 0.34 -1.95
CA THR A 164 -1.44 -0.11 -2.44
C THR A 164 -0.97 -1.37 -1.74
N GLN A 165 -0.03 -2.09 -2.36
CA GLN A 165 0.59 -3.27 -1.81
C GLN A 165 2.11 -3.13 -1.75
N SER A 166 2.72 -3.81 -0.79
CA SER A 166 4.17 -4.04 -0.69
C SER A 166 4.44 -5.37 0.00
N ALA A 167 5.69 -5.78 0.07
CA ALA A 167 6.09 -6.95 0.83
C ALA A 167 7.44 -6.72 1.50
N ASN A 168 7.63 -7.28 2.70
CA ASN A 168 8.96 -7.39 3.28
C ASN A 168 9.72 -8.52 2.58
N VAL A 169 10.89 -8.22 2.08
CA VAL A 169 11.71 -9.09 1.22
C VAL A 169 13.15 -9.06 1.67
N LEU A 170 13.92 -10.02 1.20
CA LEU A 170 15.38 -9.97 1.27
C LEU A 170 15.89 -9.23 0.03
N VAL A 171 16.67 -8.17 0.23
CA VAL A 171 17.39 -7.48 -0.83
C VAL A 171 18.76 -8.15 -0.96
N TYR A 172 19.03 -8.76 -2.11
CA TYR A 172 20.17 -9.64 -2.35
C TYR A 172 21.12 -9.02 -3.35
N ASN A 173 22.41 -8.89 -3.00
CA ASN A 173 23.44 -8.43 -3.92
C ASN A 173 23.93 -9.61 -4.80
N ILE A 174 23.46 -9.63 -6.03
CA ILE A 174 23.69 -10.73 -7.00
C ILE A 174 25.15 -10.77 -7.41
N THR A 175 25.72 -9.62 -7.81
CA THR A 175 27.11 -9.54 -8.28
C THR A 175 28.08 -10.01 -7.21
N TRP A 176 27.90 -9.59 -5.97
CA TRP A 176 28.79 -10.01 -4.91
C TRP A 176 28.63 -11.50 -4.56
N ALA A 177 27.42 -12.04 -4.63
CA ALA A 177 27.20 -13.47 -4.47
C ALA A 177 27.90 -14.30 -5.55
N GLU A 178 27.85 -13.87 -6.82
CA GLU A 178 28.54 -14.50 -7.93
C GLU A 178 30.07 -14.48 -7.71
N GLU A 179 30.62 -13.38 -7.23
CA GLU A 179 32.05 -13.28 -6.87
C GLU A 179 32.44 -14.25 -5.72
N LEU A 180 31.51 -14.54 -4.81
CA LEU A 180 31.67 -15.54 -3.75
C LEU A 180 31.47 -16.99 -4.24
N GLY A 181 31.05 -17.17 -5.51
CA GLY A 181 30.87 -18.47 -6.17
C GLY A 181 29.44 -18.98 -6.21
N TYR A 182 28.46 -18.15 -5.88
CA TYR A 182 27.02 -18.48 -5.87
C TYR A 182 26.34 -17.86 -7.10
N THR A 183 25.90 -18.69 -8.04
CA THR A 183 25.25 -18.25 -9.29
C THR A 183 23.73 -18.21 -9.21
N GLU A 184 23.15 -18.61 -8.10
CA GLU A 184 21.70 -18.62 -7.86
C GLU A 184 21.40 -18.08 -6.45
N ALA A 185 20.26 -17.40 -6.31
CA ALA A 185 19.75 -17.03 -5.01
C ALA A 185 19.47 -18.27 -4.14
N PRO A 186 19.60 -18.19 -2.80
CA PRO A 186 19.38 -19.31 -1.91
C PRO A 186 17.92 -19.78 -1.96
N LYS A 187 17.72 -21.09 -2.10
CA LYS A 187 16.41 -21.75 -2.19
C LYS A 187 15.97 -22.43 -0.91
N THR A 188 16.92 -22.63 0.00
CA THR A 188 16.66 -23.20 1.34
C THR A 188 17.35 -22.38 2.40
N SER A 189 16.90 -22.48 3.66
CA SER A 189 17.55 -21.81 4.78
C SER A 189 19.00 -22.25 4.98
N ALA A 190 19.34 -23.49 4.62
CA ALA A 190 20.72 -23.98 4.63
C ALA A 190 21.60 -23.28 3.59
N GLU A 191 21.10 -23.11 2.37
CA GLU A 191 21.80 -22.34 1.31
C GLU A 191 21.92 -20.86 1.69
N LEU A 192 20.89 -20.27 2.31
CA LEU A 192 20.94 -18.91 2.83
C LEU A 192 22.04 -18.77 3.88
N GLU A 193 22.13 -19.68 4.86
CA GLU A 193 23.20 -19.70 5.86
C GLU A 193 24.56 -19.76 5.20
N GLU A 194 24.76 -20.68 4.25
CA GLU A 194 26.04 -20.87 3.55
C GLU A 194 26.49 -19.55 2.88
N GLN A 195 25.62 -18.89 2.14
CA GLN A 195 25.95 -17.65 1.45
C GLN A 195 26.21 -16.48 2.42
N LEU A 196 25.41 -16.35 3.47
CA LEU A 196 25.60 -15.32 4.48
C LEU A 196 26.92 -15.48 5.22
N CYS A 197 27.25 -16.71 5.62
CA CYS A 197 28.49 -16.99 6.35
C CYS A 197 29.74 -16.82 5.44
N ALA A 198 29.64 -17.16 4.15
CA ALA A 198 30.72 -16.91 3.18
C ALA A 198 31.00 -15.41 3.03
N ALA A 199 29.96 -14.58 2.94
CA ALA A 199 30.12 -13.13 2.87
C ALA A 199 30.70 -12.53 4.15
N ALA A 200 30.28 -13.03 5.30
CA ALA A 200 30.82 -12.62 6.61
C ALA A 200 32.32 -13.01 6.76
N GLU A 201 32.73 -14.19 6.29
CA GLU A 201 34.13 -14.61 6.26
C GLU A 201 34.98 -13.77 5.31
N ALA A 202 34.44 -13.45 4.10
CA ALA A 202 35.11 -12.56 3.15
C ALA A 202 35.41 -11.18 3.75
N ASN A 203 34.42 -10.56 4.39
CA ASN A 203 34.58 -9.26 5.03
C ASN A 203 35.50 -9.32 6.27
N THR A 204 35.43 -10.39 7.05
CA THR A 204 36.36 -10.62 8.15
C THR A 204 37.81 -10.71 7.66
N THR A 205 38.02 -11.34 6.50
CA THR A 205 39.34 -11.45 5.87
C THR A 205 39.85 -10.09 5.34
N LEU A 206 38.96 -9.26 4.81
CA LEU A 206 39.29 -7.87 4.43
C LEU A 206 39.72 -7.04 5.66
N GLY A 207 39.10 -7.24 6.80
CA GLY A 207 39.39 -6.55 8.04
C GLY A 207 38.98 -5.06 8.04
N GLY A 208 39.49 -4.29 9.01
CA GLY A 208 39.17 -2.86 9.13
C GLY A 208 37.67 -2.63 9.32
N ASP A 209 37.09 -1.72 8.55
CA ASP A 209 35.66 -1.36 8.62
C ASP A 209 34.71 -2.44 8.12
N PHE A 210 35.25 -3.51 7.54
CA PHE A 210 34.48 -4.68 7.10
C PHE A 210 34.41 -5.79 8.13
N ALA A 211 35.30 -5.80 9.14
CA ALA A 211 35.31 -6.85 10.16
C ALA A 211 33.99 -6.89 10.96
N GLY A 212 33.38 -8.08 11.03
CA GLY A 212 32.08 -8.28 11.70
C GLY A 212 30.87 -7.90 10.86
N THR A 213 31.07 -7.67 9.57
CA THR A 213 30.01 -7.41 8.59
C THR A 213 30.02 -8.48 7.47
N GLY A 214 29.21 -8.36 6.45
CA GLY A 214 29.24 -9.17 5.23
C GLY A 214 28.00 -10.02 5.01
N GLY A 215 27.49 -10.67 6.04
CA GLY A 215 26.30 -11.54 5.93
C GLY A 215 25.00 -10.75 5.77
N MET A 216 24.09 -10.84 6.73
CA MET A 216 22.80 -10.13 6.68
C MET A 216 22.69 -9.11 7.79
N VAL A 217 22.20 -7.90 7.46
CA VAL A 217 21.70 -6.96 8.46
C VAL A 217 20.36 -7.46 8.96
N TYR A 218 20.24 -7.68 10.26
CA TYR A 218 19.02 -8.12 10.90
C TYR A 218 18.62 -7.24 12.08
N PHE A 219 17.38 -6.76 12.05
CA PHE A 219 16.77 -6.04 13.16
C PHE A 219 15.70 -6.93 13.81
N PRO A 220 15.79 -7.24 15.12
CA PRO A 220 14.73 -7.94 15.80
C PRO A 220 13.49 -7.04 15.91
N SER A 221 12.49 -7.36 15.11
CA SER A 221 11.21 -6.65 15.01
C SER A 221 10.10 -7.66 14.73
N ALA A 222 8.84 -7.28 14.92
CA ALA A 222 7.70 -8.12 14.56
C ALA A 222 7.79 -8.58 13.10
N THR A 223 7.93 -7.64 12.17
CA THR A 223 8.05 -7.88 10.74
C THR A 223 9.12 -8.92 10.38
N ASN A 224 10.34 -8.74 10.88
CA ASN A 224 11.45 -9.61 10.51
C ASN A 224 11.35 -11.00 11.17
N TRP A 225 10.81 -11.08 12.38
CA TRP A 225 10.60 -12.35 13.04
C TRP A 225 9.47 -13.14 12.36
N LEU A 226 8.33 -12.51 12.07
CA LEU A 226 7.20 -13.12 11.36
C LEU A 226 7.62 -13.59 9.97
N HIS A 227 8.38 -12.80 9.22
CA HIS A 227 8.86 -13.16 7.89
C HIS A 227 9.61 -14.51 7.89
N PHE A 228 10.55 -14.73 8.83
CA PHE A 228 11.24 -16.02 8.93
C PHE A 228 10.35 -17.12 9.52
N MET A 229 9.44 -16.79 10.44
CA MET A 229 8.47 -17.76 10.95
C MET A 229 7.60 -18.30 9.79
N TYR A 230 7.12 -17.45 8.88
CA TYR A 230 6.37 -17.87 7.70
C TYR A 230 7.19 -18.75 6.74
N ALA A 231 8.47 -18.41 6.51
CA ALA A 231 9.35 -19.21 5.68
C ALA A 231 9.55 -20.63 6.26
N PHE A 232 9.47 -20.78 7.58
CA PHE A 232 9.52 -22.08 8.28
C PHE A 232 8.15 -22.76 8.41
N GLY A 233 7.08 -22.17 7.82
CA GLY A 233 5.74 -22.74 7.80
C GLY A 233 4.91 -22.44 9.04
N GLY A 234 5.30 -21.43 9.83
CA GLY A 234 4.54 -20.98 11.00
C GLY A 234 3.38 -20.04 10.65
N SER A 235 2.54 -19.80 11.64
CA SER A 235 1.41 -18.89 11.62
C SER A 235 1.23 -18.29 13.02
N GLU A 236 0.56 -17.18 13.12
CA GLU A 236 0.22 -16.50 14.37
C GLU A 236 -0.95 -17.16 15.09
N LEU A 237 -1.80 -17.84 14.33
CA LEU A 237 -3.00 -18.48 14.85
C LEU A 237 -2.84 -20.00 14.92
N ASN A 238 -3.58 -20.61 15.84
CA ASN A 238 -3.71 -22.05 15.91
C ASN A 238 -4.36 -22.63 14.63
N GLU A 239 -4.31 -23.95 14.46
CA GLU A 239 -4.85 -24.65 13.26
C GLU A 239 -6.32 -24.33 12.97
N ASP A 240 -7.12 -24.07 14.00
CA ASP A 240 -8.54 -23.75 13.89
C ASP A 240 -8.78 -22.24 13.59
N GLY A 241 -7.77 -21.39 13.62
CA GLY A 241 -7.87 -19.94 13.42
C GLY A 241 -8.66 -19.22 14.51
N THR A 242 -8.71 -19.75 15.73
CA THR A 242 -9.57 -19.25 16.82
C THR A 242 -8.84 -18.57 17.97
N ALA A 243 -7.52 -18.73 18.04
CA ALA A 243 -6.68 -18.14 19.09
C ALA A 243 -5.26 -17.92 18.56
N TYR A 244 -4.54 -16.99 19.17
CA TYR A 244 -3.10 -16.85 18.92
C TYR A 244 -2.34 -18.05 19.46
N ASP A 245 -1.37 -18.55 18.68
CA ASP A 245 -0.46 -19.62 19.07
C ASP A 245 0.92 -19.44 18.43
N PHE A 246 1.86 -18.95 19.17
CA PHE A 246 3.26 -18.78 18.78
C PHE A 246 4.16 -19.94 19.22
N THR A 247 3.59 -21.04 19.75
CA THR A 247 4.37 -22.17 20.26
C THR A 247 4.65 -23.26 19.23
N SER A 248 4.31 -23.01 17.97
CA SER A 248 4.54 -23.96 16.88
C SER A 248 6.02 -24.31 16.73
N GLN A 249 6.33 -25.54 16.27
CA GLN A 249 7.70 -25.94 16.00
C GLN A 249 8.38 -25.01 14.99
N ALA A 250 7.62 -24.49 14.02
CA ALA A 250 8.13 -23.53 13.05
C ALA A 250 8.60 -22.21 13.68
N ALA A 251 7.88 -21.69 14.68
CA ALA A 251 8.30 -20.50 15.43
C ALA A 251 9.58 -20.76 16.26
N VAL A 252 9.69 -21.93 16.88
CA VAL A 252 10.91 -22.34 17.59
C VAL A 252 12.08 -22.50 16.62
N ASP A 253 11.90 -23.25 15.52
CA ASP A 253 12.97 -23.57 14.57
C ASP A 253 13.47 -22.33 13.84
N SER A 254 12.59 -21.41 13.41
CA SER A 254 12.97 -20.15 12.78
C SER A 254 13.77 -19.25 13.74
N THR A 255 13.36 -19.18 15.00
CA THR A 255 14.08 -18.42 16.03
C THR A 255 15.45 -19.04 16.29
N MET A 256 15.54 -20.36 16.45
CA MET A 256 16.82 -21.07 16.64
C MET A 256 17.75 -20.94 15.44
N TYR A 257 17.21 -20.92 14.22
CA TYR A 257 17.96 -20.64 13.01
C TYR A 257 18.62 -19.25 13.05
N MET A 258 17.85 -18.19 13.41
CA MET A 258 18.39 -16.85 13.53
C MET A 258 19.43 -16.72 14.64
N LEU A 259 19.23 -17.37 15.79
CA LEU A 259 20.25 -17.45 16.86
C LEU A 259 21.51 -18.15 16.39
N GLY A 260 21.40 -19.23 15.63
CA GLY A 260 22.54 -19.93 15.02
C GLY A 260 23.33 -19.06 14.05
N LEU A 261 22.66 -18.27 13.21
CA LEU A 261 23.32 -17.31 12.33
C LEU A 261 24.05 -16.21 13.11
N LYS A 262 23.44 -15.72 14.18
CA LYS A 262 24.05 -14.74 15.11
C LYS A 262 25.31 -15.30 15.77
N GLU A 263 25.24 -16.51 16.33
CA GLU A 263 26.38 -17.16 16.99
C GLU A 263 27.57 -17.36 16.02
N LYS A 264 27.27 -17.69 14.74
CA LYS A 264 28.27 -17.85 13.68
C LYS A 264 28.81 -16.52 13.17
N GLY A 265 28.22 -15.38 13.57
CA GLY A 265 28.58 -14.05 13.06
C GLY A 265 28.15 -13.81 11.61
N CYS A 266 27.16 -14.57 11.10
CA CYS A 266 26.66 -14.45 9.74
C CYS A 266 25.52 -13.41 9.63
N ILE A 267 25.01 -12.90 10.74
CA ILE A 267 24.09 -11.75 10.83
C ILE A 267 24.61 -10.75 11.86
N PHE A 268 24.26 -9.48 11.66
CA PHE A 268 24.66 -8.38 12.53
C PHE A 268 23.61 -7.27 12.54
N THR A 269 23.68 -6.40 13.53
CA THR A 269 22.82 -5.21 13.64
C THR A 269 23.61 -3.94 13.30
N ILE A 270 22.91 -2.92 12.83
CA ILE A 270 23.45 -1.58 12.58
C ILE A 270 22.52 -0.53 13.18
N ASP A 271 23.02 0.69 13.32
CA ASP A 271 22.19 1.86 13.56
C ASP A 271 21.81 2.49 12.20
N GLY A 272 20.52 2.79 11.99
CA GLY A 272 20.00 3.42 10.78
C GLY A 272 19.53 2.46 9.68
N TYR A 273 19.45 2.99 8.45
CA TYR A 273 18.89 2.25 7.32
C TYR A 273 19.88 1.27 6.68
N PRO A 274 19.42 0.09 6.22
CA PRO A 274 20.32 -0.96 5.72
C PRO A 274 20.86 -0.73 4.29
N ASN A 275 20.18 0.08 3.48
CA ASN A 275 20.54 0.30 2.07
C ASN A 275 21.96 0.86 1.86
N PRO A 276 22.51 1.84 2.61
CA PRO A 276 23.90 2.24 2.44
C PRO A 276 24.89 1.13 2.81
N THR A 277 24.57 0.33 3.85
CA THR A 277 25.40 -0.78 4.29
C THR A 277 25.54 -1.84 3.19
N GLN A 278 24.44 -2.12 2.46
CA GLN A 278 24.48 -3.05 1.34
C GLN A 278 25.22 -2.47 0.13
N ALA A 279 24.97 -1.20 -0.21
CA ALA A 279 25.68 -0.53 -1.30
C ALA A 279 27.20 -0.46 -1.08
N GLN A 280 27.66 -0.43 0.17
CA GLN A 280 29.08 -0.50 0.56
C GLN A 280 29.62 -1.93 0.60
N ARG A 281 28.88 -2.94 0.19
CA ARG A 281 29.22 -4.37 0.31
C ARG A 281 29.56 -4.80 1.76
N LYS A 282 28.93 -4.16 2.73
CA LYS A 282 28.99 -4.56 4.15
C LYS A 282 27.89 -5.54 4.53
N ALA A 283 26.91 -5.75 3.65
CA ALA A 283 25.90 -6.80 3.78
C ALA A 283 25.63 -7.41 2.40
N LEU A 284 25.65 -8.75 2.32
CA LEU A 284 25.21 -9.48 1.14
C LEU A 284 23.67 -9.37 1.00
N ILE A 285 22.99 -9.45 2.14
CA ILE A 285 21.54 -9.39 2.22
C ILE A 285 21.13 -8.36 3.28
N THR A 286 20.05 -7.66 2.97
CA THR A 286 19.31 -6.82 3.94
C THR A 286 17.82 -7.12 3.85
N LEU A 287 17.08 -6.84 4.94
CA LEU A 287 15.63 -6.90 4.93
C LEU A 287 15.07 -5.49 4.64
N SER A 288 14.07 -5.42 3.77
CA SER A 288 13.39 -4.17 3.42
C SER A 288 12.01 -4.44 2.86
N SER A 289 11.16 -3.42 2.86
CA SER A 289 9.96 -3.41 2.02
C SER A 289 10.34 -3.26 0.55
N THR A 290 9.57 -3.87 -0.35
CA THR A 290 9.67 -3.63 -1.81
C THR A 290 9.48 -2.15 -2.16
N ALA A 291 8.73 -1.40 -1.37
CA ALA A 291 8.61 0.06 -1.48
C ALA A 291 9.93 0.81 -1.13
N GLY A 292 10.91 0.12 -0.57
CA GLY A 292 12.26 0.63 -0.36
C GLY A 292 13.10 0.77 -1.62
N LEU A 293 12.63 0.30 -2.79
CA LEU A 293 13.34 0.29 -4.06
C LEU A 293 14.04 1.62 -4.40
N PRO A 294 13.39 2.80 -4.34
CA PRO A 294 14.05 4.07 -4.66
C PRO A 294 15.25 4.37 -3.75
N TYR A 295 15.16 4.02 -2.49
CA TYR A 295 16.23 4.24 -1.51
C TYR A 295 17.45 3.35 -1.76
N TYR A 296 17.24 2.11 -2.25
CA TYR A 296 18.35 1.24 -2.67
C TYR A 296 19.00 1.75 -3.95
N VAL A 297 18.21 2.14 -4.95
CA VAL A 297 18.75 2.76 -6.18
C VAL A 297 19.57 3.99 -5.83
N GLY A 298 19.09 4.86 -4.93
CA GLY A 298 19.82 6.03 -4.44
C GLY A 298 21.15 5.65 -3.76
N ALA A 299 21.11 4.71 -2.82
CA ALA A 299 22.30 4.30 -2.07
C ALA A 299 23.40 3.69 -2.97
N PHE A 300 23.03 2.83 -3.93
CA PHE A 300 23.97 2.27 -4.88
C PHE A 300 24.56 3.33 -5.82
N THR A 301 23.75 4.34 -6.20
CA THR A 301 24.21 5.49 -6.99
C THR A 301 25.20 6.35 -6.21
N ASP A 302 24.89 6.67 -4.95
CA ASP A 302 25.73 7.51 -4.09
C ASP A 302 27.09 6.87 -3.79
N GLU A 303 27.13 5.55 -3.64
CA GLU A 303 28.37 4.78 -3.44
C GLU A 303 29.09 4.47 -4.76
N ALA A 304 28.54 4.89 -5.92
CA ALA A 304 29.02 4.52 -7.26
C ALA A 304 29.22 3.00 -7.42
N ASN A 305 28.34 2.23 -6.81
CA ASN A 305 28.34 0.77 -6.87
C ASN A 305 27.45 0.32 -8.03
N GLU A 306 28.03 -0.41 -8.99
CA GLU A 306 27.37 -0.93 -10.20
C GLU A 306 26.92 -2.40 -10.04
N ASP A 307 26.88 -2.94 -8.81
CA ASP A 307 26.45 -4.32 -8.58
C ASP A 307 24.98 -4.50 -8.97
N ASP A 308 24.69 -5.61 -9.61
CA ASP A 308 23.33 -6.11 -9.78
C ASP A 308 22.80 -6.63 -8.44
N TRP A 309 21.58 -6.25 -8.12
CA TRP A 309 20.89 -6.69 -6.93
C TRP A 309 19.39 -6.86 -7.22
N GLY A 310 18.67 -7.56 -6.34
CA GLY A 310 17.25 -7.82 -6.54
C GLY A 310 16.54 -8.25 -5.28
N PHE A 311 15.22 -8.39 -5.38
CA PHE A 311 14.38 -8.89 -4.31
C PHE A 311 14.28 -10.41 -4.38
N ILE A 312 14.40 -11.07 -3.22
CA ILE A 312 14.15 -12.50 -3.07
C ILE A 312 13.27 -12.74 -1.84
N ALA A 313 12.54 -13.85 -1.82
CA ALA A 313 11.80 -14.31 -0.63
C ALA A 313 12.75 -14.96 0.37
N ALA A 314 12.36 -14.99 1.66
CA ALA A 314 13.08 -15.78 2.66
C ALA A 314 12.81 -17.28 2.42
N PRO A 315 13.86 -18.11 2.30
CA PRO A 315 13.68 -19.53 2.08
C PRO A 315 13.63 -20.30 3.41
N GLY A 316 12.66 -21.21 3.50
CA GLY A 316 12.55 -22.18 4.60
C GLY A 316 13.42 -23.41 4.41
N PRO A 317 13.41 -24.33 5.37
CA PRO A 317 14.28 -25.52 5.36
C PRO A 317 13.92 -26.51 4.25
N ASP A 318 12.68 -26.58 3.83
CA ASP A 318 12.15 -27.48 2.82
C ASP A 318 12.04 -26.83 1.42
N GLY A 319 12.51 -25.58 1.28
CA GLY A 319 12.38 -24.79 0.06
C GLY A 319 11.08 -23.99 -0.06
N THR A 320 10.27 -23.93 0.97
CA THR A 320 9.17 -22.97 1.08
C THR A 320 9.76 -21.57 1.01
N LEU A 321 9.15 -20.73 0.17
CA LEU A 321 9.51 -19.32 0.01
C LEU A 321 8.41 -18.46 0.62
N ALA A 322 8.77 -17.52 1.48
CA ALA A 322 7.83 -16.60 2.09
C ALA A 322 8.29 -15.15 2.01
N VAL A 323 7.33 -14.27 2.00
CA VAL A 323 7.45 -12.83 2.27
C VAL A 323 6.39 -12.46 3.30
N ASP A 324 6.51 -11.33 3.93
CA ASP A 324 5.45 -10.75 4.75
C ASP A 324 4.79 -9.64 3.94
N ALA A 325 3.52 -9.84 3.55
CA ALA A 325 2.81 -8.97 2.62
C ALA A 325 2.04 -7.88 3.37
N TYR A 326 2.15 -6.65 2.88
CA TYR A 326 1.50 -5.47 3.45
C TYR A 326 0.56 -4.81 2.46
N GLN A 327 -0.57 -4.34 2.97
CA GLN A 327 -1.50 -3.52 2.23
C GLN A 327 -1.74 -2.21 2.99
N GLN A 328 -1.61 -1.11 2.29
CA GLN A 328 -2.08 0.18 2.81
C GLN A 328 -3.50 0.40 2.31
N MET A 329 -4.38 0.71 3.23
CA MET A 329 -5.80 0.78 3.00
C MET A 329 -6.33 2.20 3.22
N LEU A 330 -7.48 2.47 2.64
CA LEU A 330 -8.28 3.67 2.86
C LEU A 330 -9.51 3.30 3.67
N GLY A 331 -9.80 4.06 4.71
CA GLY A 331 -11.04 3.98 5.49
C GLY A 331 -11.85 5.26 5.35
N MET A 332 -13.16 5.13 5.33
CA MET A 332 -14.10 6.25 5.40
C MET A 332 -14.57 6.47 6.83
N VAL A 333 -14.62 7.71 7.26
CA VAL A 333 -15.04 8.10 8.61
C VAL A 333 -16.49 8.63 8.53
N PRO A 334 -17.36 8.34 9.53
CA PRO A 334 -18.73 8.84 9.54
C PRO A 334 -18.82 10.36 9.49
N SER A 335 -19.62 10.89 8.56
CA SER A 335 -19.91 12.32 8.39
C SER A 335 -21.33 12.53 7.87
N THR A 336 -21.56 13.47 6.96
CA THR A 336 -22.86 13.61 6.30
C THR A 336 -22.97 12.64 5.09
N GLU A 337 -24.19 12.25 4.72
CA GLU A 337 -24.42 11.37 3.55
C GLU A 337 -23.76 11.91 2.27
N GLU A 338 -23.69 13.23 2.11
CA GLU A 338 -23.07 13.89 0.96
C GLU A 338 -21.54 13.79 1.02
N GLU A 339 -20.91 14.01 2.18
CA GLU A 339 -19.47 13.90 2.39
C GLU A 339 -19.00 12.45 2.30
N GLU A 340 -19.78 11.50 2.83
CA GLU A 340 -19.49 10.07 2.74
C GLU A 340 -19.50 9.58 1.29
N MET A 341 -20.49 9.98 0.48
CA MET A 341 -20.53 9.63 -0.94
C MET A 341 -19.40 10.33 -1.72
N ALA A 342 -19.10 11.58 -1.40
CA ALA A 342 -17.97 12.31 -2.00
C ALA A 342 -16.63 11.63 -1.67
N SER A 343 -16.46 11.15 -0.45
CA SER A 343 -15.30 10.38 0.00
C SER A 343 -15.15 9.08 -0.78
N TRP A 344 -16.25 8.36 -1.01
CA TRP A 344 -16.26 7.16 -1.83
C TRP A 344 -15.88 7.45 -3.28
N LEU A 345 -16.41 8.50 -3.89
CA LEU A 345 -16.09 8.89 -5.27
C LEU A 345 -14.62 9.25 -5.43
N PHE A 346 -14.03 9.92 -4.44
CA PHE A 346 -12.59 10.19 -4.42
C PHE A 346 -11.78 8.88 -4.30
N ILE A 347 -12.13 7.98 -3.37
CA ILE A 347 -11.47 6.68 -3.21
C ILE A 347 -11.54 5.89 -4.53
N LYS A 348 -12.72 5.78 -5.14
CA LYS A 348 -12.93 5.07 -6.40
C LYS A 348 -12.05 5.65 -7.52
N TRP A 349 -11.95 6.97 -7.64
CA TRP A 349 -11.10 7.62 -8.61
C TRP A 349 -9.61 7.40 -8.33
N LEU A 350 -9.17 7.61 -7.09
CA LEU A 350 -7.76 7.47 -6.68
C LEU A 350 -7.25 6.04 -6.90
N THR A 351 -8.12 5.07 -6.77
CA THR A 351 -7.81 3.66 -6.94
C THR A 351 -8.17 3.11 -8.32
N SER A 352 -8.58 3.95 -9.29
CA SER A 352 -8.81 3.50 -10.66
C SER A 352 -7.51 3.05 -11.34
N PRO A 353 -7.55 2.11 -12.31
CA PRO A 353 -6.35 1.51 -12.88
C PRO A 353 -5.33 2.52 -13.44
N GLU A 354 -5.80 3.56 -14.14
CA GLU A 354 -4.95 4.59 -14.75
C GLU A 354 -4.25 5.45 -13.68
N ILE A 355 -4.96 5.84 -12.64
CA ILE A 355 -4.42 6.61 -11.53
C ILE A 355 -3.46 5.73 -10.71
N GLN A 356 -3.85 4.48 -10.45
CA GLN A 356 -2.98 3.49 -9.80
C GLN A 356 -1.68 3.27 -10.56
N ALA A 357 -1.71 3.16 -11.89
CA ALA A 357 -0.49 2.97 -12.69
C ALA A 357 0.47 4.17 -12.56
N ARG A 358 -0.05 5.38 -12.41
CA ARG A 358 0.76 6.60 -12.17
C ARG A 358 1.30 6.62 -10.75
N TRP A 359 0.48 6.27 -9.78
CA TRP A 359 0.88 6.15 -8.38
C TRP A 359 1.99 5.12 -8.19
N VAL A 360 1.86 3.93 -8.77
CA VAL A 360 2.87 2.86 -8.73
C VAL A 360 4.22 3.36 -9.26
N LYS A 361 4.23 4.06 -10.40
CA LYS A 361 5.46 4.60 -11.00
C LYS A 361 6.15 5.64 -10.12
N ALA A 362 5.37 6.44 -9.39
CA ALA A 362 5.89 7.49 -8.52
C ALA A 362 6.36 6.96 -7.16
N SER A 363 5.64 5.97 -6.61
CA SER A 363 5.83 5.51 -5.24
C SER A 363 6.67 4.24 -5.11
N GLY A 364 6.77 3.44 -6.19
CA GLY A 364 7.41 2.13 -6.16
C GLY A 364 6.58 1.01 -5.51
N TYR A 365 5.38 1.31 -5.03
CA TYR A 365 4.42 0.32 -4.52
C TYR A 365 3.84 -0.55 -5.64
N TYR A 366 2.96 -1.48 -5.33
CA TYR A 366 2.24 -2.32 -6.28
C TYR A 366 0.77 -1.93 -6.35
N GLY A 367 0.18 -2.09 -7.54
CA GLY A 367 -1.23 -1.81 -7.77
C GLY A 367 -2.14 -2.85 -7.10
N THR A 368 -3.41 -2.52 -6.99
CA THR A 368 -4.42 -3.33 -6.31
C THR A 368 -5.37 -4.04 -7.28
N GLN A 369 -5.18 -3.82 -8.60
CA GLN A 369 -6.05 -4.31 -9.66
C GLN A 369 -5.25 -5.02 -10.76
N LEU A 370 -5.85 -6.05 -11.35
CA LEU A 370 -5.24 -6.84 -12.42
C LEU A 370 -4.98 -6.02 -13.69
N SER A 371 -5.90 -5.10 -14.03
CA SER A 371 -5.75 -4.21 -15.20
C SER A 371 -4.64 -3.19 -15.05
N THR A 372 -4.30 -2.77 -13.83
CA THR A 372 -3.17 -1.89 -13.56
C THR A 372 -1.85 -2.52 -14.01
N GLU A 373 -1.66 -3.83 -13.84
CA GLU A 373 -0.45 -4.51 -14.31
C GLU A 373 -0.24 -4.40 -15.83
N ALA A 374 -1.33 -4.46 -16.60
CA ALA A 374 -1.25 -4.30 -18.06
C ALA A 374 -0.77 -2.91 -18.46
N LEU A 375 -1.12 -1.87 -17.69
CA LEU A 375 -0.68 -0.49 -17.89
C LEU A 375 0.78 -0.26 -17.46
N LEU A 376 1.33 -1.19 -16.67
CA LEU A 376 2.70 -1.13 -16.15
C LEU A 376 3.69 -2.03 -16.90
N ALA A 377 3.28 -2.68 -18.00
CA ALA A 377 4.12 -3.63 -18.71
C ALA A 377 5.47 -3.02 -19.20
N ASP A 378 5.45 -1.80 -19.75
CA ASP A 378 6.66 -1.12 -20.17
C ASP A 378 7.52 -0.72 -18.96
N PHE A 379 6.90 -0.23 -17.89
CA PHE A 379 7.59 0.10 -16.64
C PHE A 379 8.25 -1.13 -16.02
N ALA A 380 7.57 -2.27 -16.00
CA ALA A 380 8.11 -3.54 -15.52
C ALA A 380 9.33 -4.00 -16.33
N ALA A 381 9.29 -3.83 -17.67
CA ALA A 381 10.41 -4.17 -18.54
C ALA A 381 11.64 -3.27 -18.31
N GLU A 382 11.43 -2.01 -17.98
CA GLU A 382 12.51 -1.05 -17.67
C GLU A 382 13.01 -1.17 -16.21
N ASN A 383 12.21 -1.76 -15.30
CA ASN A 383 12.48 -1.90 -13.87
C ASN A 383 12.40 -3.36 -13.41
N PRO A 384 13.35 -4.23 -13.81
CA PRO A 384 13.27 -5.67 -13.53
C PRO A 384 13.27 -6.02 -12.04
N VAL A 385 13.91 -5.22 -11.18
CA VAL A 385 13.88 -5.42 -9.72
C VAL A 385 12.46 -5.20 -9.20
N TRP A 386 11.80 -4.11 -9.60
CA TRP A 386 10.40 -3.85 -9.24
C TRP A 386 9.50 -5.00 -9.72
N ALA A 387 9.65 -5.42 -10.98
CA ALA A 387 8.87 -6.51 -11.57
C ALA A 387 9.03 -7.84 -10.82
N SER A 388 10.24 -8.16 -10.34
CA SER A 388 10.48 -9.36 -9.53
C SER A 388 9.70 -9.32 -8.21
N GLY A 389 9.59 -8.16 -7.58
CA GLY A 389 8.88 -7.98 -6.33
C GLY A 389 7.36 -8.14 -6.44
N VAL A 390 6.75 -7.82 -7.60
CA VAL A 390 5.31 -8.07 -7.84
C VAL A 390 4.99 -9.56 -7.66
N ALA A 391 5.81 -10.45 -8.24
CA ALA A 391 5.63 -11.89 -8.10
C ALA A 391 5.85 -12.38 -6.66
N LEU A 392 6.76 -11.75 -5.92
CA LEU A 392 7.04 -12.09 -4.53
C LEU A 392 5.89 -11.69 -3.59
N ALA A 393 5.27 -10.54 -3.80
CA ALA A 393 4.15 -10.08 -2.97
C ALA A 393 2.97 -11.09 -2.95
N ALA A 394 2.85 -11.90 -4.00
CA ALA A 394 1.85 -12.97 -4.08
C ALA A 394 2.20 -14.23 -3.25
N LEU A 395 3.42 -14.34 -2.71
CA LEU A 395 3.89 -15.50 -1.95
C LEU A 395 3.62 -15.37 -0.44
N GLY A 396 3.26 -14.18 0.03
CA GLY A 396 3.12 -13.92 1.46
C GLY A 396 1.75 -14.29 1.99
N PRO A 397 1.66 -14.87 3.21
CA PRO A 397 0.45 -14.75 3.99
C PRO A 397 0.22 -13.27 4.31
N ALA A 398 -1.03 -12.87 4.41
CA ALA A 398 -1.36 -11.63 5.10
C ALA A 398 -1.34 -11.90 6.60
N GLU A 399 -0.78 -10.98 7.39
CA GLU A 399 -0.94 -10.97 8.84
C GLU A 399 -2.45 -11.03 9.19
N PRO A 400 -2.86 -11.60 10.33
CA PRO A 400 -4.29 -11.74 10.70
C PRO A 400 -4.87 -10.40 11.17
N GLN A 401 -4.85 -9.40 10.30
CA GLN A 401 -5.12 -7.99 10.62
C GLN A 401 -6.53 -7.72 11.15
N THR A 402 -7.50 -8.56 10.82
CA THR A 402 -8.88 -8.46 11.33
C THR A 402 -9.15 -9.35 12.55
N PHE A 403 -8.14 -10.09 13.01
CA PHE A 403 -8.29 -10.90 14.23
C PHE A 403 -8.22 -9.99 15.46
N PRO A 404 -9.03 -10.22 16.50
CA PRO A 404 -9.12 -9.34 17.65
C PRO A 404 -7.77 -8.99 18.27
N ALA A 405 -7.61 -7.73 18.67
CA ALA A 405 -6.42 -7.17 19.32
C ALA A 405 -5.11 -7.22 18.49
N TRP A 406 -5.16 -7.48 17.16
CA TRP A 406 -3.94 -7.67 16.36
C TRP A 406 -2.94 -6.51 16.49
N SER A 407 -3.38 -5.26 16.49
CA SER A 407 -2.50 -4.10 16.66
C SER A 407 -1.65 -4.19 17.94
N SER A 408 -2.27 -4.57 19.05
CA SER A 408 -1.62 -4.71 20.36
C SER A 408 -0.73 -5.96 20.41
N VAL A 409 -1.21 -7.07 19.84
CA VAL A 409 -0.46 -8.32 19.74
C VAL A 409 0.80 -8.12 18.89
N ARG A 410 0.68 -7.46 17.73
CA ARG A 410 1.84 -7.18 16.86
C ARG A 410 2.90 -6.32 17.55
N ARG A 411 2.48 -5.37 18.38
CA ARG A 411 3.38 -4.55 19.19
C ARG A 411 4.11 -5.43 20.22
N THR A 412 3.38 -6.33 20.88
CA THR A 412 3.95 -7.31 21.83
C THR A 412 4.93 -8.26 21.14
N ILE A 413 4.65 -8.70 19.89
CA ILE A 413 5.60 -9.48 19.09
C ILE A 413 6.89 -8.67 18.86
N GLY A 414 6.78 -7.37 18.56
CA GLY A 414 7.94 -6.50 18.35
C GLY A 414 8.85 -6.41 19.58
N ASP A 415 8.28 -6.23 20.76
CA ASP A 415 9.02 -6.22 22.03
C ASP A 415 9.65 -7.58 22.31
N THR A 416 8.90 -8.67 22.09
CA THR A 416 9.35 -10.06 22.30
C THR A 416 10.44 -10.47 21.31
N ALA A 417 10.44 -9.96 20.08
CA ALA A 417 11.46 -10.27 19.08
C ALA A 417 12.88 -9.93 19.56
N ALA A 418 13.03 -8.84 20.33
CA ALA A 418 14.31 -8.47 20.93
C ALA A 418 14.73 -9.44 22.04
N GLU A 419 13.80 -10.00 22.80
CA GLU A 419 14.06 -11.04 23.82
C GLU A 419 14.46 -12.36 23.15
N LEU A 420 13.71 -12.78 22.12
CA LEU A 420 14.01 -13.97 21.33
C LEU A 420 15.41 -13.91 20.70
N TYR A 421 15.79 -12.76 20.14
CA TYR A 421 17.12 -12.55 19.56
C TYR A 421 18.26 -12.63 20.59
N ASN A 422 17.97 -12.55 21.88
CA ASN A 422 18.93 -12.67 22.99
C ASN A 422 18.70 -13.92 23.86
N ALA A 423 17.84 -14.84 23.45
CA ALA A 423 17.61 -16.10 24.19
C ALA A 423 18.88 -16.94 24.25
N ALA A 424 19.08 -17.58 25.39
CA ALA A 424 20.31 -18.34 25.66
C ALA A 424 20.32 -19.69 24.95
N ASP A 425 19.17 -20.33 24.83
CA ASP A 425 18.99 -21.66 24.28
C ASP A 425 17.51 -21.89 23.85
N GLN A 426 17.24 -23.07 23.30
CA GLN A 426 15.90 -23.45 22.86
C GLN A 426 14.87 -23.42 24.00
N ALA A 427 15.23 -23.83 25.22
CA ALA A 427 14.29 -23.83 26.33
C ALA A 427 13.87 -22.40 26.72
N ALA A 428 14.78 -21.43 26.60
CA ALA A 428 14.46 -20.00 26.76
C ALA A 428 13.55 -19.51 25.65
N VAL A 429 13.80 -19.88 24.37
CA VAL A 429 12.92 -19.55 23.24
C VAL A 429 11.51 -20.09 23.47
N GLU A 430 11.36 -21.35 23.79
CA GLU A 430 10.07 -21.99 24.07
C GLU A 430 9.31 -21.28 25.21
N ALA A 431 10.00 -20.90 26.28
CA ALA A 431 9.39 -20.18 27.41
C ALA A 431 8.91 -18.78 27.03
N ILE A 432 9.69 -18.05 26.22
CA ILE A 432 9.32 -16.73 25.72
C ILE A 432 8.10 -16.83 24.81
N LEU A 433 8.04 -17.81 23.89
CA LEU A 433 6.93 -18.02 22.98
C LEU A 433 5.62 -18.41 23.69
N VAL A 434 5.72 -19.21 24.77
CA VAL A 434 4.57 -19.51 25.66
C VAL A 434 4.05 -18.21 26.28
N THR A 435 4.93 -17.38 26.83
CA THR A 435 4.55 -16.11 27.45
C THR A 435 3.91 -15.16 26.39
N LEU A 436 4.47 -15.07 25.18
CA LEU A 436 3.90 -14.29 24.09
C LEU A 436 2.49 -14.78 23.75
N THR A 437 2.28 -16.09 23.66
CA THR A 437 0.96 -16.69 23.37
C THR A 437 -0.07 -16.34 24.46
N GLU A 438 0.32 -16.43 25.75
CA GLU A 438 -0.54 -16.05 26.86
C GLU A 438 -0.91 -14.57 26.80
N MET A 439 0.07 -13.68 26.64
CA MET A 439 -0.15 -12.23 26.53
C MET A 439 -1.05 -11.87 25.34
N ALA A 440 -0.86 -12.51 24.21
CA ALA A 440 -1.66 -12.25 23.00
C ALA A 440 -3.13 -12.65 23.22
N ASN A 441 -3.40 -13.77 23.87
CA ASN A 441 -4.78 -14.18 24.15
C ASN A 441 -5.42 -13.38 25.30
N ASP A 442 -4.65 -12.93 26.29
CA ASP A 442 -5.13 -12.00 27.32
C ASP A 442 -5.60 -10.66 26.68
N LEU A 443 -4.86 -10.13 25.69
CA LEU A 443 -5.26 -8.94 24.94
C LEU A 443 -6.57 -9.15 24.17
N VAL A 444 -6.84 -10.34 23.67
CA VAL A 444 -8.15 -10.67 23.05
C VAL A 444 -9.28 -10.62 24.05
N GLU A 445 -9.06 -11.12 25.28
CA GLU A 445 -10.07 -11.09 26.35
C GLU A 445 -10.40 -9.65 26.79
N GLU A 446 -9.44 -8.71 26.69
CA GLU A 446 -9.63 -7.31 27.07
C GLU A 446 -10.51 -6.53 26.07
N VAL A 447 -10.60 -6.96 24.81
CA VAL A 447 -11.36 -6.27 23.74
C VAL A 447 -12.69 -6.93 23.42
N GLN A 448 -13.03 -8.07 24.05
CA GLN A 448 -14.32 -8.78 23.94
C GLN A 448 -15.26 -8.40 25.07
#